data_a60ef4a7f3bc03ab2a0c81ebd6fa289d
#
_entry.id   a60ef4a7f3bc03ab2a0c81ebd6fa289d
#
_cell.length_a   1.000
_cell.length_b   1.000
_cell.length_c   1.000
_cell.angle_alpha   90.00
_cell.angle_beta   90.00
_cell.angle_gamma   90.00
#
_symmetry.space_group_name_H-M   'P 1'
#
loop_
_entity.id
_entity.type
_entity.pdbx_description
1 polymer ?
#
loop_
_entity_poly.entity_id
_entity_poly.type
_entity_poly.pdbx_seq_one_letter_code
_entity_poly.pdbx_strand_id
1 'polypeptide(L)'
;KRIISLPTPLRESAVWRHGDRTPAWIGDSRQARSLICECEAVTAGEVKYAVENLAVNTLADLRRRTRIGMGTCQGELCACRAAGMLNTLQVTTPAQSIDQLSDFLNERWKGIQPVAWGDALRESEFTRWVWQGLCGLEKEQQHEI
;
A
#
# COMPACT_ATOMS: atom_id res chain seq x y z
N LYS A 1 4.40 22.27 24.40
CA LYS A 1 4.45 21.52 23.09
C LYS A 1 3.04 21.57 22.50
N ARG A 2 2.83 22.31 21.40
CA ARG A 2 1.59 22.22 20.65
C ARG A 2 1.52 20.82 20.06
N ILE A 3 0.58 20.00 20.52
CA ILE A 3 0.20 18.78 19.84
C ILE A 3 -0.43 19.23 18.52
N ILE A 4 0.32 19.11 17.44
CA ILE A 4 -0.21 19.38 16.11
C ILE A 4 -1.07 18.16 15.79
N SER A 5 -2.37 18.25 16.08
CA SER A 5 -3.32 17.20 15.75
C SER A 5 -3.29 16.91 14.24
N LEU A 6 -3.44 15.65 13.86
CA LEU A 6 -3.75 15.29 12.47
C LEU A 6 -4.92 16.15 11.99
N PRO A 7 -4.90 16.58 10.72
CA PRO A 7 -6.12 17.09 10.10
C PRO A 7 -7.28 16.12 10.38
N THR A 8 -8.41 16.65 10.76
CA THR A 8 -9.60 15.88 11.18
C THR A 8 -9.88 14.65 10.29
N PRO A 9 -9.87 14.76 8.94
CA PRO A 9 -10.14 13.61 8.08
C PRO A 9 -9.14 12.46 8.24
N LEU A 10 -7.84 12.75 8.43
CA LEU A 10 -6.82 11.70 8.58
C LEU A 10 -6.92 11.00 9.93
N ARG A 11 -7.24 11.75 10.98
CA ARG A 11 -7.47 11.18 12.31
C ARG A 11 -8.71 10.31 12.32
N GLU A 12 -9.80 10.76 11.74
CA GLU A 12 -11.05 10.02 11.65
C GLU A 12 -10.87 8.70 10.90
N SER A 13 -10.14 8.70 9.79
CA SER A 13 -9.83 7.48 9.03
C SER A 13 -9.05 6.47 9.85
N ALA A 14 -8.02 6.91 10.60
CA ALA A 14 -7.22 6.03 11.45
C ALA A 14 -8.05 5.50 12.63
N VAL A 15 -8.86 6.35 13.28
CA VAL A 15 -9.76 5.95 14.38
C VAL A 15 -10.81 4.97 13.88
N TRP A 16 -11.35 5.18 12.68
CA TRP A 16 -12.32 4.25 12.10
C TRP A 16 -11.73 2.85 11.89
N ARG A 17 -10.45 2.76 11.49
CA ARG A 17 -9.78 1.46 11.28
C ARG A 17 -9.31 0.79 12.57
N HIS A 18 -8.83 1.55 13.53
CA HIS A 18 -8.13 1.03 14.71
C HIS A 18 -8.84 1.30 16.04
N GLY A 19 -9.92 2.10 16.02
CA GLY A 19 -10.72 2.45 17.19
C GLY A 19 -9.89 3.14 18.27
N ASP A 20 -10.19 2.82 19.52
CA ASP A 20 -9.50 3.38 20.71
C ASP A 20 -8.02 2.98 20.82
N ARG A 21 -7.57 2.02 20.02
CA ARG A 21 -6.16 1.62 19.92
C ARG A 21 -5.32 2.56 19.08
N THR A 22 -5.94 3.56 18.42
CA THR A 22 -5.23 4.57 17.64
C THR A 22 -4.33 5.40 18.55
N PRO A 23 -3.00 5.26 18.50
CA PRO A 23 -2.13 5.98 19.41
C PRO A 23 -2.06 7.48 19.05
N ALA A 24 -1.91 8.33 20.07
CA ALA A 24 -1.81 9.76 19.87
C ALA A 24 -0.62 10.16 18.97
N TRP A 25 0.49 9.42 19.05
CA TRP A 25 1.71 9.70 18.29
C TRP A 25 1.60 9.46 16.77
N ILE A 26 0.54 8.80 16.31
CA ILE A 26 0.35 8.47 14.88
C ILE A 26 0.42 9.71 13.96
N GLY A 27 0.24 10.89 14.51
CA GLY A 27 0.29 12.17 13.84
C GLY A 27 1.25 13.20 14.44
N ASP A 28 2.16 12.82 15.33
CA ASP A 28 2.97 13.77 16.09
C ASP A 28 4.06 14.47 15.27
N SER A 29 4.55 13.86 14.22
CA SER A 29 5.58 14.45 13.36
C SER A 29 5.05 14.73 11.94
N ARG A 30 5.75 15.62 11.22
CA ARG A 30 5.46 15.86 9.81
C ARG A 30 5.60 14.58 8.98
N GLN A 31 6.62 13.76 9.28
CA GLN A 31 6.85 12.49 8.61
C GLN A 31 5.71 11.50 8.88
N ALA A 32 5.29 11.36 10.15
CA ALA A 32 4.16 10.49 10.49
C ALA A 32 2.86 10.87 9.78
N ARG A 33 2.65 12.17 9.48
CA ARG A 33 1.47 12.68 8.77
C ARG A 33 1.57 12.58 7.26
N SER A 34 2.71 12.22 6.69
CA SER A 34 2.86 12.05 5.24
C SER A 34 1.92 10.96 4.76
N LEU A 35 1.14 11.27 3.72
CA LEU A 35 0.23 10.30 3.11
C LEU A 35 1.02 9.26 2.31
N ILE A 36 0.78 8.01 2.61
CA ILE A 36 1.23 6.87 1.79
C ILE A 36 0.13 6.49 0.80
N CYS A 37 -1.12 6.50 1.24
CA CYS A 37 -2.28 6.25 0.39
C CYS A 37 -3.27 7.42 0.50
N GLU A 38 -3.48 8.13 -0.59
CA GLU A 38 -4.40 9.26 -0.67
C GLU A 38 -5.87 8.80 -0.65
N CYS A 39 -6.20 7.75 -1.41
CA CYS A 39 -7.59 7.25 -1.54
C CYS A 39 -8.19 6.79 -0.20
N GLU A 40 -7.38 6.15 0.63
CA GLU A 40 -7.79 5.61 1.93
C GLU A 40 -7.26 6.46 3.10
N ALA A 41 -6.62 7.60 2.81
CA ALA A 41 -6.05 8.50 3.81
C ALA A 41 -5.15 7.79 4.84
N VAL A 42 -4.29 6.86 4.38
CA VAL A 42 -3.35 6.14 5.25
C VAL A 42 -2.03 6.89 5.32
N THR A 43 -1.57 7.15 6.53
CA THR A 43 -0.33 7.91 6.79
C THR A 43 0.85 6.99 7.06
N ALA A 44 2.07 7.54 6.97
CA ALA A 44 3.30 6.83 7.34
C ALA A 44 3.30 6.42 8.82
N GLY A 45 2.71 7.25 9.70
CA GLY A 45 2.54 6.90 11.12
C GLY A 45 1.64 5.69 11.32
N GLU A 46 0.57 5.57 10.52
CA GLU A 46 -0.31 4.42 10.58
C GLU A 46 0.38 3.15 10.04
N VAL A 47 1.16 3.26 8.97
CA VAL A 47 1.98 2.14 8.48
C VAL A 47 2.94 1.65 9.56
N LYS A 48 3.66 2.58 10.21
CA LYS A 48 4.56 2.25 11.32
C LYS A 48 3.81 1.56 12.46
N TYR A 49 2.66 2.10 12.87
CA TYR A 49 1.82 1.49 13.91
C TYR A 49 1.41 0.06 13.53
N ALA A 50 0.99 -0.17 12.29
CA ALA A 50 0.58 -1.47 11.83
C ALA A 50 1.73 -2.50 11.87
N VAL A 51 2.93 -2.09 11.47
CA VAL A 51 4.14 -2.92 11.55
C VAL A 51 4.47 -3.29 13.00
N GLU A 52 4.46 -2.31 13.90
CA GLU A 52 4.87 -2.51 15.30
C GLU A 52 3.85 -3.26 16.14
N ASN A 53 2.55 -3.19 15.81
CA ASN A 53 1.49 -3.65 16.71
C ASN A 53 0.51 -4.66 16.08
N LEU A 54 0.49 -4.83 14.76
CA LEU A 54 -0.53 -5.63 14.07
C LEU A 54 0.04 -6.81 13.28
N ALA A 55 1.27 -7.20 13.57
CA ALA A 55 1.97 -8.33 12.93
C ALA A 55 1.97 -8.22 11.39
N VAL A 56 2.38 -7.05 10.87
CA VAL A 56 2.55 -6.82 9.44
C VAL A 56 3.95 -7.24 9.03
N ASN A 57 4.04 -8.25 8.16
CA ASN A 57 5.29 -8.77 7.61
C ASN A 57 5.36 -8.66 6.08
N THR A 58 4.22 -8.38 5.44
CA THR A 58 4.11 -8.31 3.99
C THR A 58 3.27 -7.11 3.56
N LEU A 59 3.38 -6.75 2.28
CA LEU A 59 2.50 -5.74 1.66
C LEU A 59 1.02 -6.16 1.71
N ALA A 60 0.76 -7.46 1.59
CA ALA A 60 -0.59 -8.01 1.69
C ALA A 60 -1.16 -7.88 3.11
N ASP A 61 -0.32 -8.09 4.15
CA ASP A 61 -0.74 -7.87 5.54
C ASP A 61 -1.03 -6.40 5.79
N LEU A 62 -0.15 -5.52 5.33
CA LEU A 62 -0.33 -4.08 5.45
C LEU A 62 -1.65 -3.63 4.81
N ARG A 63 -1.96 -4.14 3.61
CA ARG A 63 -3.23 -3.90 2.92
C ARG A 63 -4.43 -4.29 3.80
N ARG A 64 -4.40 -5.48 4.39
CA ARG A 64 -5.49 -5.99 5.23
C ARG A 64 -5.67 -5.18 6.52
N ARG A 65 -4.59 -4.63 7.07
CA ARG A 65 -4.62 -3.89 8.35
C ARG A 65 -4.95 -2.41 8.19
N THR A 66 -4.57 -1.80 7.07
CA THR A 66 -4.69 -0.35 6.84
C THR A 66 -5.56 0.04 5.67
N ARG A 67 -6.02 -0.90 4.85
CA ARG A 67 -6.72 -0.70 3.59
C ARG A 67 -5.88 -0.06 2.47
N ILE A 68 -4.56 0.07 2.63
CA ILE A 68 -3.67 0.48 1.53
C ILE A 68 -3.96 -0.36 0.27
N GLY A 69 -4.11 0.32 -0.87
CA GLY A 69 -4.38 -0.35 -2.14
C GLY A 69 -5.82 -0.83 -2.32
N MET A 70 -6.75 -0.46 -1.42
CA MET A 70 -8.17 -0.82 -1.54
C MET A 70 -9.05 0.31 -2.06
N GLY A 71 -8.53 1.53 -2.16
CA GLY A 71 -9.27 2.68 -2.69
C GLY A 71 -9.40 2.66 -4.22
N THR A 72 -9.93 3.73 -4.77
CA THR A 72 -10.29 3.83 -6.21
C THR A 72 -9.15 3.54 -7.18
N CYS A 73 -7.90 3.94 -6.85
CA CYS A 73 -6.73 3.64 -7.68
C CYS A 73 -6.20 2.20 -7.52
N GLN A 74 -6.77 1.40 -6.62
CA GLN A 74 -6.39 0.00 -6.41
C GLN A 74 -4.88 -0.24 -6.22
N GLY A 75 -4.20 0.70 -5.58
CA GLY A 75 -2.77 0.58 -5.25
C GLY A 75 -1.82 1.19 -6.26
N GLU A 76 -2.30 1.71 -7.39
CA GLU A 76 -1.47 2.29 -8.44
C GLU A 76 -0.48 3.33 -7.91
N LEU A 77 -0.93 4.22 -7.03
CA LEU A 77 -0.08 5.27 -6.46
C LEU A 77 0.64 4.84 -5.17
N CYS A 78 0.03 3.99 -4.37
CA CYS A 78 0.51 3.73 -3.02
C CYS A 78 1.28 2.42 -2.84
N ALA A 79 1.16 1.44 -3.76
CA ALA A 79 1.81 0.14 -3.58
C ALA A 79 3.34 0.24 -3.49
N CYS A 80 3.98 1.02 -4.39
CA CYS A 80 5.42 1.26 -4.35
C CYS A 80 5.84 2.00 -3.07
N ARG A 81 5.10 3.04 -2.67
CA ARG A 81 5.40 3.78 -1.43
C ARG A 81 5.29 2.87 -0.21
N ALA A 82 4.27 2.02 -0.18
CA ALA A 82 4.06 1.06 0.90
C ALA A 82 5.17 0.01 0.97
N ALA A 83 5.59 -0.55 -0.17
CA ALA A 83 6.72 -1.46 -0.25
C ALA A 83 8.03 -0.79 0.22
N GLY A 84 8.28 0.46 -0.21
CA GLY A 84 9.42 1.26 0.25
C GLY A 84 9.36 1.55 1.76
N MET A 85 8.18 1.80 2.32
CA MET A 85 8.02 1.97 3.77
C MET A 85 8.34 0.70 4.55
N LEU A 86 7.88 -0.48 4.09
CA LEU A 86 8.22 -1.76 4.73
C LEU A 86 9.73 -2.02 4.71
N ASN A 87 10.40 -1.68 3.61
CA ASN A 87 11.86 -1.76 3.53
C ASN A 87 12.53 -0.76 4.49
N THR A 88 12.08 0.48 4.54
CA THR A 88 12.63 1.50 5.46
C THR A 88 12.44 1.09 6.92
N LEU A 89 11.34 0.43 7.26
CA LEU A 89 11.06 -0.13 8.59
C LEU A 89 11.75 -1.48 8.84
N GLN A 90 12.60 -1.94 7.93
CA GLN A 90 13.35 -3.19 8.03
C GLN A 90 12.48 -4.46 8.14
N VAL A 91 11.24 -4.38 7.67
CA VAL A 91 10.32 -5.54 7.59
C VAL A 91 10.69 -6.43 6.40
N THR A 92 11.13 -5.81 5.30
CA THR A 92 11.48 -6.50 4.05
C THR A 92 12.84 -6.05 3.55
N THR A 93 13.54 -6.93 2.86
CA THR A 93 14.71 -6.56 2.05
C THR A 93 14.27 -5.91 0.73
N PRO A 94 15.15 -5.21 0.00
CA PRO A 94 14.83 -4.66 -1.32
C PRO A 94 14.30 -5.72 -2.30
N ALA A 95 14.91 -6.90 -2.34
CA ALA A 95 14.47 -8.00 -3.20
C ALA A 95 13.06 -8.48 -2.82
N GLN A 96 12.81 -8.71 -1.53
CA GLN A 96 11.47 -9.08 -1.03
C GLN A 96 10.42 -8.01 -1.32
N SER A 97 10.78 -6.72 -1.26
CA SER A 97 9.88 -5.63 -1.59
C SER A 97 9.43 -5.66 -3.05
N ILE A 98 10.35 -5.98 -3.96
CA ILE A 98 10.06 -6.14 -5.39
C ILE A 98 9.16 -7.35 -5.62
N ASP A 99 9.47 -8.49 -5.02
CA ASP A 99 8.65 -9.70 -5.12
C ASP A 99 7.22 -9.46 -4.61
N GLN A 100 7.09 -8.84 -3.45
CA GLN A 100 5.78 -8.53 -2.87
C GLN A 100 4.98 -7.52 -3.71
N LEU A 101 5.66 -6.57 -4.35
CA LEU A 101 5.02 -5.63 -5.25
C LEU A 101 4.52 -6.35 -6.52
N SER A 102 5.31 -7.26 -7.08
CA SER A 102 4.90 -8.11 -8.20
C SER A 102 3.68 -8.96 -7.85
N ASP A 103 3.69 -9.60 -6.68
CA ASP A 103 2.57 -10.41 -6.21
C ASP A 103 1.31 -9.57 -5.99
N PHE A 104 1.45 -8.36 -5.42
CA PHE A 104 0.35 -7.42 -5.25
C PHE A 104 -0.32 -7.05 -6.58
N LEU A 105 0.49 -6.75 -7.61
CA LEU A 105 -0.01 -6.41 -8.94
C LEU A 105 -0.69 -7.60 -9.62
N ASN A 106 -0.15 -8.79 -9.47
CA ASN A 106 -0.74 -10.01 -10.01
C ASN A 106 -2.10 -10.31 -9.36
N GLU A 107 -2.21 -10.19 -8.04
CA GLU A 107 -3.48 -10.38 -7.34
C GLU A 107 -4.53 -9.31 -7.74
N ARG A 108 -4.08 -8.06 -7.90
CA ARG A 108 -4.94 -7.00 -8.42
C ARG A 108 -5.47 -7.33 -9.82
N TRP A 109 -4.58 -7.78 -10.70
CA TRP A 109 -4.93 -8.14 -12.08
C TRP A 109 -5.95 -9.28 -12.15
N LYS A 110 -5.79 -10.30 -11.35
CA LYS A 110 -6.77 -11.40 -11.24
C LYS A 110 -8.17 -10.90 -10.88
N GLY A 111 -8.30 -9.87 -10.08
CA GLY A 111 -9.58 -9.27 -9.72
C GLY A 111 -10.17 -8.36 -10.80
N ILE A 112 -9.35 -7.71 -11.61
CA ILE A 112 -9.76 -6.77 -12.64
C ILE A 112 -10.14 -7.49 -13.93
N GLN A 113 -9.35 -8.47 -14.36
CA GLN A 113 -9.49 -9.15 -15.64
C GLN A 113 -10.90 -9.71 -15.89
N PRO A 114 -11.59 -10.36 -14.93
CA PRO A 114 -12.91 -10.93 -15.18
C PRO A 114 -14.02 -9.89 -15.36
N VAL A 115 -13.82 -8.66 -14.90
CA VAL A 115 -14.86 -7.61 -14.87
C VAL A 115 -14.56 -6.44 -15.79
N ALA A 116 -13.32 -6.26 -16.20
CA ALA A 116 -12.92 -5.22 -17.14
C ALA A 116 -13.13 -5.69 -18.58
N TRP A 117 -13.64 -4.80 -19.43
CA TRP A 117 -13.86 -5.06 -20.84
C TRP A 117 -13.65 -3.79 -21.69
N GLY A 118 -13.44 -3.96 -23.00
CA GLY A 118 -13.25 -2.86 -23.92
C GLY A 118 -12.08 -1.95 -23.54
N ASP A 119 -12.30 -0.64 -23.55
CA ASP A 119 -11.29 0.35 -23.26
C ASP A 119 -10.81 0.27 -21.80
N ALA A 120 -11.67 -0.08 -20.86
CA ALA A 120 -11.28 -0.23 -19.46
C ALA A 120 -10.28 -1.37 -19.26
N LEU A 121 -10.44 -2.48 -19.97
CA LEU A 121 -9.47 -3.58 -19.94
C LEU A 121 -8.13 -3.14 -20.55
N ARG A 122 -8.16 -2.47 -21.72
CA ARG A 122 -6.97 -1.97 -22.38
C ARG A 122 -6.16 -1.03 -21.50
N GLU A 123 -6.81 -0.05 -20.84
CA GLU A 123 -6.14 0.88 -19.94
C GLU A 123 -5.57 0.17 -18.70
N SER A 124 -6.27 -0.82 -18.19
CA SER A 124 -5.78 -1.63 -17.07
C SER A 124 -4.57 -2.49 -17.46
N GLU A 125 -4.57 -3.07 -18.66
CA GLU A 125 -3.42 -3.78 -19.21
C GLU A 125 -2.23 -2.84 -19.45
N PHE A 126 -2.48 -1.67 -20.02
CA PHE A 126 -1.43 -0.67 -20.21
C PHE A 126 -0.79 -0.26 -18.89
N THR A 127 -1.58 0.05 -17.87
CA THR A 127 -1.09 0.38 -16.52
C THR A 127 -0.26 -0.79 -15.95
N ARG A 128 -0.72 -2.03 -16.10
CA ARG A 128 0.03 -3.22 -15.67
C ARG A 128 1.39 -3.31 -16.35
N TRP A 129 1.44 -3.14 -17.68
CA TRP A 129 2.68 -3.19 -18.44
C TRP A 129 3.66 -2.07 -18.05
N VAL A 130 3.16 -0.85 -17.85
CA VAL A 130 3.97 0.27 -17.36
C VAL A 130 4.63 -0.07 -16.03
N TRP A 131 3.88 -0.63 -15.08
CA TRP A 131 4.42 -1.03 -13.79
C TRP A 131 5.44 -2.17 -13.90
N GLN A 132 5.13 -3.19 -14.66
CA GLN A 132 6.03 -4.32 -14.85
C GLN A 132 7.34 -3.88 -15.51
N GLY A 133 7.26 -3.13 -16.61
CA GLY A 133 8.44 -2.67 -17.35
C GLY A 133 9.27 -1.63 -16.59
N LEU A 134 8.64 -0.54 -16.09
CA LEU A 134 9.37 0.53 -15.41
C LEU A 134 9.93 0.13 -14.05
N CYS A 135 9.26 -0.76 -13.33
CA CYS A 135 9.71 -1.22 -12.02
C CYS A 135 10.51 -2.52 -12.07
N GLY A 136 10.74 -3.09 -13.25
CA GLY A 136 11.47 -4.34 -13.41
C GLY A 136 10.78 -5.53 -12.71
N LEU A 137 9.45 -5.55 -12.71
CA LEU A 137 8.66 -6.56 -12.00
C LEU A 137 8.32 -7.78 -12.87
N GLU A 138 8.90 -7.86 -14.07
CA GLU A 138 8.75 -9.03 -14.93
C GLU A 138 9.48 -10.20 -14.29
N LYS A 139 8.71 -11.16 -13.77
CA LYS A 139 9.26 -12.47 -13.43
C LYS A 139 9.40 -13.23 -14.76
N GLU A 140 10.59 -13.76 -15.04
CA GLU A 140 10.74 -14.75 -16.10
C GLU A 140 9.66 -15.82 -15.89
N GLN A 141 8.73 -15.92 -16.83
CA GLN A 141 7.81 -17.03 -16.85
C GLN A 141 8.65 -18.27 -17.06
N GLN A 142 8.91 -19.01 -15.99
CA GLN A 142 9.39 -20.37 -16.15
C GLN A 142 8.30 -21.12 -16.93
N HIS A 143 8.49 -21.24 -18.24
CA HIS A 143 7.76 -22.19 -19.03
C HIS A 143 8.15 -23.57 -18.50
N GLU A 144 7.34 -24.13 -17.63
CA GLU A 144 7.35 -25.57 -17.42
C GLU A 144 6.94 -26.21 -18.77
N ILE A 145 7.93 -26.83 -19.42
CA ILE A 145 7.78 -27.66 -20.62
C ILE A 145 7.25 -29.02 -20.16
#